data_e12fcb68bcfbc7dce19a27a8ec4b52c1
#
_entry.id   e12fcb68bcfbc7dce19a27a8ec4b52c1
#
_cell.length_a   1.000
_cell.length_b   1.000
_cell.length_c   1.000
_cell.angle_alpha   90.00
_cell.angle_beta   90.00
_cell.angle_gamma   90.00
#
_symmetry.space_group_name_H-M   'P 1'
#
loop_
_entity.id
_entity.type
_entity.pdbx_description
1 polymer ?
#
loop_
_entity_poly.entity_id
_entity_poly.type
_entity_poly.pdbx_seq_one_letter_code
_entity_poly.pdbx_strand_id
1 'polypeptide(L)'
;MVIKAFLLSLGATLSLVVSAFPYGSTGHQIVGEIADEKLAGTPTGKAVTAYLDGMTLEKTSVIPDEIKGWDKKGADDEGIFHYSAHPRIDAQLRDFWRANQPTHDMNSTAPSHHWFHYTDVPVAQAEKYSDGQAGRSKWDVVHMIPFCTDVLRGVRPEQNDRKITKAIAIILLSHYVGDIHQPLHVGAEYFDNEGHIADPAGKKPTLPDEGGNTVGLHLVGDPPSGRLPHTKNLHGFWDLDTVNALLPQVPDTMPKEQRYALIDPAKKTLAHQMAMEEPKDWRLPSNVPLAKYAEAWADEILPIAREAHERLVFKDVKPLPQEDRVVATGEAEEKPAGDHSSYAEWSARVVREELHKAGWRLADLFEKSLTASEAKTKGATSPAGDAKPSVSPAPTP
;
A
#
# COMPACT_ATOMS: atom_id res chain seq x y z
N MET A 1 -36.44 -11.51 -55.46
CA MET A 1 -36.33 -10.51 -54.38
C MET A 1 -35.71 -11.22 -53.18
N VAL A 2 -34.37 -11.11 -52.99
CA VAL A 2 -33.60 -11.84 -51.97
C VAL A 2 -33.19 -10.83 -50.94
N ILE A 3 -33.72 -10.98 -49.71
CA ILE A 3 -33.40 -10.14 -48.57
C ILE A 3 -32.12 -10.70 -47.94
N LYS A 4 -31.02 -9.96 -48.03
CA LYS A 4 -29.78 -10.24 -47.27
C LYS A 4 -29.94 -9.70 -45.86
N ALA A 5 -29.99 -10.59 -44.87
CA ALA A 5 -29.86 -10.24 -43.47
C ALA A 5 -28.40 -9.94 -43.13
N PHE A 6 -28.13 -8.71 -42.70
CA PHE A 6 -26.83 -8.29 -42.10
C PHE A 6 -26.85 -8.67 -40.63
N LEU A 7 -26.05 -9.65 -40.25
CA LEU A 7 -25.74 -9.93 -38.88
C LEU A 7 -24.61 -8.97 -38.43
N LEU A 8 -24.94 -7.95 -37.63
CA LEU A 8 -23.98 -7.18 -36.88
C LEU A 8 -23.52 -8.04 -35.70
N SER A 9 -22.32 -8.55 -35.78
CA SER A 9 -21.64 -9.11 -34.61
C SER A 9 -21.10 -7.95 -33.74
N LEU A 10 -21.79 -7.70 -32.65
CA LEU A 10 -21.31 -6.81 -31.60
C LEU A 10 -20.18 -7.55 -30.85
N GLY A 11 -18.94 -7.31 -31.24
CA GLY A 11 -17.76 -7.77 -30.51
C GLY A 11 -17.63 -6.95 -29.21
N ALA A 12 -18.12 -7.50 -28.11
CA ALA A 12 -17.79 -6.99 -26.79
C ALA A 12 -16.31 -7.29 -26.54
N THR A 13 -15.46 -6.30 -26.72
CA THR A 13 -14.08 -6.32 -26.19
C THR A 13 -14.18 -6.26 -24.67
N LEU A 14 -14.09 -7.43 -24.06
CA LEU A 14 -13.91 -7.57 -22.62
C LEU A 14 -12.51 -7.02 -22.29
N SER A 15 -12.42 -5.74 -21.98
CA SER A 15 -11.22 -5.17 -21.38
C SER A 15 -11.05 -5.84 -20.02
N LEU A 16 -10.14 -6.81 -19.95
CA LEU A 16 -9.61 -7.30 -18.69
C LEU A 16 -8.88 -6.12 -18.05
N VAL A 17 -9.56 -5.44 -17.13
CA VAL A 17 -8.90 -4.57 -16.17
C VAL A 17 -8.06 -5.50 -15.31
N VAL A 18 -6.78 -5.62 -15.62
CA VAL A 18 -5.79 -6.17 -14.71
C VAL A 18 -5.69 -5.12 -13.61
N SER A 19 -6.33 -5.37 -12.48
CA SER A 19 -6.14 -4.55 -11.28
C SER A 19 -4.65 -4.58 -10.96
N ALA A 20 -3.97 -3.47 -11.10
CA ALA A 20 -2.61 -3.31 -10.61
C ALA A 20 -2.68 -3.47 -9.09
N PHE A 21 -1.99 -4.46 -8.55
CA PHE A 21 -1.86 -4.66 -7.11
C PHE A 21 -0.62 -3.91 -6.65
N PRO A 22 -0.70 -2.99 -5.66
CA PRO A 22 0.44 -2.25 -5.15
C PRO A 22 1.57 -3.20 -4.71
N TYR A 23 2.81 -2.92 -5.06
CA TYR A 23 3.98 -3.81 -4.94
C TYR A 23 3.73 -5.25 -5.41
N GLY A 24 2.63 -5.53 -6.07
CA GLY A 24 2.13 -6.85 -6.34
C GLY A 24 2.11 -7.73 -5.09
N SER A 25 1.43 -8.84 -5.11
CA SER A 25 1.40 -9.75 -3.96
C SER A 25 2.80 -10.17 -3.48
N THR A 26 3.76 -10.27 -4.38
CA THR A 26 5.14 -10.70 -4.07
C THR A 26 5.90 -9.68 -3.22
N GLY A 27 5.81 -8.39 -3.53
CA GLY A 27 6.49 -7.33 -2.77
C GLY A 27 5.93 -7.20 -1.35
N HIS A 28 4.60 -7.16 -1.20
CA HIS A 28 3.97 -7.17 0.12
C HIS A 28 4.33 -8.41 0.95
N GLN A 29 4.39 -9.58 0.33
CA GLN A 29 4.81 -10.80 1.01
C GLN A 29 6.27 -10.73 1.47
N ILE A 30 7.17 -10.14 0.71
CA ILE A 30 8.57 -9.91 1.15
C ILE A 30 8.59 -9.00 2.39
N VAL A 31 7.87 -7.88 2.38
CA VAL A 31 7.77 -6.96 3.53
C VAL A 31 7.21 -7.69 4.76
N GLY A 32 6.13 -8.45 4.59
CA GLY A 32 5.53 -9.23 5.67
C GLY A 32 6.46 -10.31 6.23
N GLU A 33 7.17 -11.07 5.38
CA GLU A 33 8.11 -12.11 5.79
C GLU A 33 9.31 -11.53 6.56
N ILE A 34 9.87 -10.39 6.11
CA ILE A 34 10.93 -9.69 6.86
C ILE A 34 10.43 -9.34 8.26
N ALA A 35 9.21 -8.80 8.37
CA ALA A 35 8.65 -8.43 9.67
C ALA A 35 8.34 -9.65 10.54
N ASP A 36 7.85 -10.75 9.97
CA ASP A 36 7.63 -12.02 10.68
C ASP A 36 8.96 -12.55 11.28
N GLU A 37 10.04 -12.54 10.50
CA GLU A 37 11.37 -12.96 10.99
C GLU A 37 11.92 -12.04 12.10
N LYS A 38 11.78 -10.72 11.94
CA LYS A 38 12.21 -9.74 12.95
C LYS A 38 11.45 -9.90 14.26
N LEU A 39 10.18 -10.26 14.20
CA LEU A 39 9.31 -10.43 15.36
C LEU A 39 9.33 -11.86 15.92
N ALA A 40 10.01 -12.81 15.26
CA ALA A 40 10.03 -14.21 15.68
C ALA A 40 10.50 -14.38 17.13
N GLY A 41 9.71 -15.11 17.92
CA GLY A 41 10.01 -15.38 19.32
C GLY A 41 9.77 -14.21 20.29
N THR A 42 9.54 -12.98 19.81
CA THR A 42 9.28 -11.79 20.64
C THR A 42 7.86 -11.82 21.24
N PRO A 43 7.61 -11.09 22.33
CA PRO A 43 6.24 -10.89 22.83
C PRO A 43 5.31 -10.25 21.79
N THR A 44 5.82 -9.30 21.02
CA THR A 44 5.09 -8.62 19.96
C THR A 44 4.67 -9.59 18.85
N GLY A 45 5.58 -10.44 18.38
CA GLY A 45 5.26 -11.46 17.37
C GLY A 45 4.19 -12.45 17.85
N LYS A 46 4.26 -12.87 19.12
CA LYS A 46 3.21 -13.73 19.73
C LYS A 46 1.85 -13.01 19.75
N ALA A 47 1.82 -11.74 20.10
CA ALA A 47 0.59 -10.95 20.11
C ALA A 47 0.03 -10.77 18.68
N VAL A 48 0.86 -10.44 17.69
CA VAL A 48 0.48 -10.36 16.28
C VAL A 48 -0.15 -11.66 15.80
N THR A 49 0.51 -12.79 16.00
CA THR A 49 0.01 -14.12 15.64
C THR A 49 -1.35 -14.43 16.29
N ALA A 50 -1.53 -14.06 17.57
CA ALA A 50 -2.79 -14.24 18.28
C ALA A 50 -3.92 -13.39 17.73
N TYR A 51 -3.65 -12.13 17.38
CA TYR A 51 -4.63 -11.24 16.73
C TYR A 51 -5.02 -11.76 15.34
N LEU A 52 -4.09 -12.32 14.60
CA LEU A 52 -4.27 -12.82 13.23
C LEU A 52 -4.80 -14.26 13.14
N ASP A 53 -5.19 -14.87 14.25
CA ASP A 53 -5.73 -16.24 14.28
C ASP A 53 -4.72 -17.26 13.70
N GLY A 54 -3.44 -17.05 13.97
CA GLY A 54 -2.34 -17.90 13.53
C GLY A 54 -1.79 -17.60 12.13
N MET A 55 -2.34 -16.64 11.39
CA MET A 55 -1.76 -16.20 10.11
C MET A 55 -0.47 -15.42 10.33
N THR A 56 0.44 -15.48 9.36
CA THR A 56 1.67 -14.69 9.30
C THR A 56 1.42 -13.31 8.69
N LEU A 57 2.32 -12.37 8.93
CA LEU A 57 2.30 -11.07 8.26
C LEU A 57 2.51 -11.23 6.74
N GLU A 58 3.34 -12.17 6.32
CA GLU A 58 3.50 -12.53 4.91
C GLU A 58 2.16 -12.82 4.24
N LYS A 59 1.30 -13.63 4.87
CA LYS A 59 -0.02 -13.98 4.32
C LYS A 59 -1.01 -12.82 4.40
N THR A 60 -0.98 -12.05 5.47
CA THR A 60 -1.98 -10.98 5.68
C THR A 60 -1.67 -9.71 4.89
N SER A 61 -0.41 -9.52 4.49
CA SER A 61 0.01 -8.35 3.72
C SER A 61 -0.65 -8.20 2.34
N VAL A 62 -1.23 -9.24 1.79
CA VAL A 62 -1.94 -9.19 0.49
C VAL A 62 -3.47 -9.04 0.62
N ILE A 63 -4.01 -9.22 1.82
CA ILE A 63 -5.46 -9.21 2.07
C ILE A 63 -6.13 -7.89 1.66
N PRO A 64 -5.57 -6.68 1.93
CA PRO A 64 -6.21 -5.43 1.56
C PRO A 64 -6.49 -5.29 0.06
N ASP A 65 -5.63 -5.88 -0.78
CA ASP A 65 -5.85 -5.94 -2.22
C ASP A 65 -6.82 -7.06 -2.63
N GLU A 66 -6.72 -8.21 -2.00
CA GLU A 66 -7.59 -9.36 -2.32
C GLU A 66 -9.07 -9.03 -2.09
N ILE A 67 -9.39 -8.28 -1.02
CA ILE A 67 -10.77 -7.88 -0.73
C ILE A 67 -11.35 -6.85 -1.73
N LYS A 68 -10.54 -6.18 -2.55
CA LYS A 68 -11.02 -5.40 -3.70
C LYS A 68 -11.79 -6.28 -4.69
N GLY A 69 -11.49 -7.57 -4.74
CA GLY A 69 -12.25 -8.54 -5.52
C GLY A 69 -13.73 -8.68 -5.09
N TRP A 70 -14.06 -8.30 -3.86
CA TRP A 70 -15.43 -8.32 -3.34
C TRP A 70 -16.32 -7.20 -3.92
N ASP A 71 -15.73 -6.14 -4.47
CA ASP A 71 -16.46 -4.99 -5.01
C ASP A 71 -17.42 -5.34 -6.14
N LYS A 72 -17.13 -6.41 -6.87
CA LYS A 72 -17.94 -6.86 -8.02
C LYS A 72 -19.25 -7.54 -7.60
N LYS A 73 -19.26 -8.22 -6.45
CA LYS A 73 -20.40 -9.07 -6.04
C LYS A 73 -20.87 -8.80 -4.60
N GLY A 74 -20.05 -8.12 -3.80
CA GLY A 74 -20.29 -7.91 -2.37
C GLY A 74 -19.63 -8.99 -1.52
N ALA A 75 -19.26 -8.61 -0.29
CA ALA A 75 -18.55 -9.48 0.66
C ALA A 75 -19.34 -10.72 1.12
N ASP A 76 -20.63 -10.79 0.84
CA ASP A 76 -21.52 -11.90 1.26
C ASP A 76 -21.84 -12.87 0.13
N ASP A 77 -21.33 -12.66 -1.09
CA ASP A 77 -21.55 -13.58 -2.22
C ASP A 77 -20.76 -14.87 -2.02
N GLU A 78 -21.46 -16.04 -2.01
CA GLU A 78 -20.84 -17.35 -1.81
C GLU A 78 -19.91 -17.77 -2.97
N GLY A 79 -20.01 -17.11 -4.13
CA GLY A 79 -19.20 -17.40 -5.30
C GLY A 79 -17.89 -16.64 -5.38
N ILE A 80 -17.53 -15.86 -4.33
CA ILE A 80 -16.23 -15.23 -4.19
C ILE A 80 -15.39 -15.94 -3.14
N PHE A 81 -14.11 -15.61 -3.12
CA PHE A 81 -13.17 -16.16 -2.17
C PHE A 81 -13.41 -15.58 -0.76
N HIS A 82 -13.26 -16.41 0.26
CA HIS A 82 -13.38 -16.09 1.66
C HIS A 82 -12.26 -16.73 2.48
N TYR A 83 -11.95 -16.16 3.65
CA TYR A 83 -10.95 -16.68 4.58
C TYR A 83 -11.57 -17.74 5.51
N SER A 84 -12.19 -18.79 4.95
CA SER A 84 -12.99 -19.80 5.68
C SER A 84 -12.19 -20.56 6.74
N ALA A 85 -10.87 -20.69 6.60
CA ALA A 85 -9.98 -21.26 7.60
C ALA A 85 -9.80 -20.35 8.84
N HIS A 86 -10.15 -19.07 8.74
CA HIS A 86 -10.03 -18.05 9.78
C HIS A 86 -11.35 -17.26 9.93
N PRO A 87 -12.43 -17.92 10.39
CA PRO A 87 -13.79 -17.35 10.32
C PRO A 87 -13.95 -16.04 11.12
N ARG A 88 -13.17 -15.87 12.20
CA ARG A 88 -13.17 -14.65 12.99
C ARG A 88 -12.59 -13.47 12.20
N ILE A 89 -11.52 -13.71 11.46
CA ILE A 89 -10.89 -12.69 10.60
C ILE A 89 -11.79 -12.39 9.42
N ASP A 90 -12.34 -13.42 8.77
CA ASP A 90 -13.27 -13.28 7.64
C ASP A 90 -14.46 -12.39 8.00
N ALA A 91 -15.09 -12.61 9.15
CA ALA A 91 -16.21 -11.80 9.62
C ALA A 91 -15.80 -10.32 9.81
N GLN A 92 -14.63 -10.06 10.41
CA GLN A 92 -14.13 -8.70 10.62
C GLN A 92 -13.77 -8.00 9.30
N LEU A 93 -13.19 -8.73 8.34
CA LEU A 93 -12.89 -8.21 7.00
C LEU A 93 -14.16 -7.82 6.25
N ARG A 94 -15.23 -8.63 6.35
CA ARG A 94 -16.53 -8.27 5.75
C ARG A 94 -17.12 -7.02 6.40
N ASP A 95 -17.04 -6.88 7.71
CA ASP A 95 -17.51 -5.69 8.41
C ASP A 95 -16.69 -4.45 8.02
N PHE A 96 -15.36 -4.59 7.92
CA PHE A 96 -14.48 -3.54 7.42
C PHE A 96 -14.86 -3.15 5.97
N TRP A 97 -15.00 -4.13 5.07
CA TRP A 97 -15.36 -3.87 3.68
C TRP A 97 -16.71 -3.15 3.55
N ARG A 98 -17.76 -3.61 4.29
CA ARG A 98 -19.08 -2.95 4.29
C ARG A 98 -19.02 -1.51 4.76
N ALA A 99 -18.16 -1.19 5.72
CA ALA A 99 -18.01 0.16 6.27
C ALA A 99 -17.17 1.10 5.36
N ASN A 100 -16.49 0.56 4.34
CA ASN A 100 -15.54 1.28 3.51
C ASN A 100 -15.69 0.90 2.02
N GLN A 101 -16.94 0.81 1.55
CA GLN A 101 -17.25 0.42 0.16
C GLN A 101 -16.73 1.44 -0.84
N PRO A 102 -16.46 1.02 -2.11
CA PRO A 102 -16.04 1.91 -3.16
C PRO A 102 -16.97 3.11 -3.33
N THR A 103 -16.39 4.30 -3.41
CA THR A 103 -17.09 5.55 -3.70
C THR A 103 -16.17 6.47 -4.49
N HIS A 104 -16.74 7.30 -5.37
CA HIS A 104 -16.01 8.33 -6.11
C HIS A 104 -15.94 9.67 -5.35
N ASP A 105 -16.67 9.81 -4.24
CA ASP A 105 -16.64 11.04 -3.44
C ASP A 105 -15.52 11.00 -2.40
N MET A 106 -14.39 11.61 -2.72
CA MET A 106 -13.23 11.74 -1.82
C MET A 106 -13.54 12.54 -0.53
N ASN A 107 -14.60 13.34 -0.51
CA ASN A 107 -15.07 14.08 0.66
C ASN A 107 -16.10 13.30 1.48
N SER A 108 -16.46 12.11 1.05
CA SER A 108 -17.41 11.24 1.74
C SER A 108 -16.99 11.02 3.20
N THR A 109 -17.97 10.94 4.08
CA THR A 109 -17.77 10.48 5.46
C THR A 109 -17.54 8.98 5.55
N ALA A 110 -17.92 8.25 4.50
CA ALA A 110 -17.65 6.82 4.30
C ALA A 110 -16.65 6.66 3.14
N PRO A 111 -15.34 6.69 3.43
CA PRO A 111 -14.32 6.59 2.39
C PRO A 111 -14.30 5.20 1.76
N SER A 112 -13.85 5.14 0.52
CA SER A 112 -13.49 3.88 -0.11
C SER A 112 -12.20 3.32 0.49
N HIS A 113 -12.17 1.99 0.76
CA HIS A 113 -10.93 1.34 1.17
C HIS A 113 -9.84 1.40 0.07
N HIS A 114 -10.19 1.68 -1.19
CA HIS A 114 -9.23 1.88 -2.28
C HIS A 114 -8.34 3.10 -2.05
N TRP A 115 -8.84 4.17 -1.41
CA TRP A 115 -8.05 5.38 -1.16
C TRP A 115 -7.04 5.24 -0.03
N PHE A 116 -7.16 4.19 0.77
CA PHE A 116 -6.27 3.97 1.92
C PHE A 116 -4.85 3.57 1.53
N HIS A 117 -4.64 3.21 0.26
CA HIS A 117 -3.40 2.64 -0.26
C HIS A 117 -2.39 3.68 -0.74
N TYR A 118 -2.81 4.90 -1.06
CA TYR A 118 -1.98 5.87 -1.76
C TYR A 118 -2.29 7.31 -1.37
N THR A 119 -1.42 8.20 -1.80
CA THR A 119 -1.62 9.65 -1.90
C THR A 119 -0.96 10.13 -3.20
N ASP A 120 -1.56 11.14 -3.85
CA ASP A 120 -1.09 11.64 -5.15
C ASP A 120 -0.42 13.02 -4.97
N VAL A 121 0.65 13.06 -4.16
CA VAL A 121 1.39 14.31 -3.94
C VAL A 121 1.98 14.81 -5.25
N PRO A 122 1.78 16.09 -5.65
CA PRO A 122 2.33 16.62 -6.89
C PRO A 122 3.88 16.58 -6.88
N VAL A 123 4.47 15.67 -7.66
CA VAL A 123 5.92 15.42 -7.64
C VAL A 123 6.76 16.59 -8.15
N ALA A 124 6.24 17.37 -9.09
CA ALA A 124 6.99 18.51 -9.66
C ALA A 124 7.04 19.71 -8.72
N GLN A 125 6.13 19.86 -7.77
CA GLN A 125 5.98 21.08 -6.96
C GLN A 125 6.23 20.88 -5.46
N ALA A 126 5.85 19.73 -4.91
CA ALA A 126 5.93 19.52 -3.46
C ALA A 126 7.29 18.94 -3.05
N GLU A 127 7.93 19.52 -2.02
CA GLU A 127 9.15 18.99 -1.40
C GLU A 127 8.83 18.01 -0.27
N LYS A 128 7.65 18.19 0.36
CA LYS A 128 7.17 17.38 1.48
C LYS A 128 5.69 17.08 1.34
N TYR A 129 5.26 16.04 2.02
CA TYR A 129 3.83 15.71 2.12
C TYR A 129 2.99 16.89 2.64
N SER A 130 3.51 17.67 3.58
CA SER A 130 2.80 18.84 4.15
C SER A 130 2.69 20.05 3.22
N ASP A 131 3.37 20.07 2.07
CA ASP A 131 3.41 21.21 1.15
C ASP A 131 2.15 21.30 0.28
N GLY A 132 1.04 21.68 0.86
CA GLY A 132 -0.24 21.85 0.15
C GLY A 132 -1.26 20.76 0.41
N GLN A 133 -2.33 20.73 -0.37
CA GLN A 133 -3.49 19.84 -0.20
C GLN A 133 -3.80 18.97 -1.43
N ALA A 134 -3.32 19.35 -2.61
CA ALA A 134 -3.60 18.60 -3.83
C ALA A 134 -3.13 17.16 -3.73
N GLY A 135 -3.96 16.22 -4.17
CA GLY A 135 -3.69 14.79 -4.14
C GLY A 135 -3.71 14.14 -2.75
N ARG A 136 -3.96 14.90 -1.69
CA ARG A 136 -4.01 14.39 -0.31
C ARG A 136 -5.44 14.21 0.15
N SER A 137 -5.65 13.22 1.00
CA SER A 137 -6.93 12.93 1.63
C SER A 137 -6.75 12.63 3.11
N LYS A 138 -7.72 12.97 3.93
CA LYS A 138 -7.77 12.50 5.34
C LYS A 138 -7.86 10.98 5.48
N TRP A 139 -8.00 10.26 4.37
CA TRP A 139 -8.11 8.81 4.29
C TRP A 139 -7.02 8.17 3.44
N ASP A 140 -6.00 8.92 3.03
CA ASP A 140 -4.86 8.38 2.30
C ASP A 140 -3.94 7.53 3.19
N VAL A 141 -2.96 6.89 2.60
CA VAL A 141 -2.02 5.99 3.29
C VAL A 141 -1.31 6.68 4.47
N VAL A 142 -0.99 7.99 4.33
CA VAL A 142 -0.30 8.77 5.35
C VAL A 142 -1.17 8.98 6.60
N HIS A 143 -2.48 9.04 6.45
CA HIS A 143 -3.45 9.16 7.55
C HIS A 143 -3.91 7.80 8.08
N MET A 144 -3.98 6.77 7.22
CA MET A 144 -4.47 5.45 7.64
C MET A 144 -3.45 4.67 8.47
N ILE A 145 -2.15 4.84 8.23
CA ILE A 145 -1.11 4.22 9.07
C ILE A 145 -1.21 4.67 10.53
N PRO A 146 -1.22 5.98 10.88
CA PRO A 146 -1.42 6.41 12.26
C PRO A 146 -2.81 6.06 12.81
N PHE A 147 -3.87 6.04 11.98
CA PHE A 147 -5.19 5.56 12.42
C PHE A 147 -5.11 4.12 12.94
N CYS A 148 -4.53 3.20 12.17
CA CYS A 148 -4.36 1.81 12.55
C CYS A 148 -3.44 1.66 13.78
N THR A 149 -2.36 2.42 13.83
CA THR A 149 -1.42 2.47 14.97
C THR A 149 -2.12 2.91 16.27
N ASP A 150 -2.99 3.90 16.20
CA ASP A 150 -3.79 4.37 17.35
C ASP A 150 -4.78 3.31 17.84
N VAL A 151 -5.35 2.50 16.93
CA VAL A 151 -6.20 1.36 17.31
C VAL A 151 -5.37 0.31 18.07
N LEU A 152 -4.17 -0.04 17.58
CA LEU A 152 -3.29 -1.00 18.25
C LEU A 152 -2.89 -0.54 19.66
N ARG A 153 -2.60 0.75 19.80
CA ARG A 153 -2.22 1.38 21.10
C ARG A 153 -3.42 1.59 22.03
N GLY A 154 -4.64 1.34 21.60
CA GLY A 154 -5.85 1.64 22.37
C GLY A 154 -6.10 3.14 22.58
N VAL A 155 -5.49 4.00 21.76
CA VAL A 155 -5.79 5.43 21.70
C VAL A 155 -7.13 5.65 20.99
N ARG A 156 -7.37 4.88 19.95
CA ARG A 156 -8.65 4.80 19.23
C ARG A 156 -9.36 3.49 19.59
N PRO A 157 -10.65 3.49 19.88
CA PRO A 157 -11.39 2.26 20.18
C PRO A 157 -11.52 1.37 18.94
N GLU A 158 -11.59 0.04 19.16
CA GLU A 158 -11.90 -0.93 18.11
C GLU A 158 -13.34 -0.78 17.59
N GLN A 159 -14.25 -0.25 18.41
CA GLN A 159 -15.62 0.11 18.02
C GLN A 159 -15.62 1.50 17.35
N ASN A 160 -15.02 1.56 16.16
CA ASN A 160 -15.00 2.77 15.33
C ASN A 160 -15.84 2.59 14.06
N ASP A 161 -16.18 3.72 13.42
CA ASP A 161 -17.04 3.71 12.23
C ASP A 161 -16.42 2.99 11.03
N ARG A 162 -15.10 2.84 11.01
CA ARG A 162 -14.38 2.15 9.93
C ARG A 162 -14.27 0.65 10.14
N LYS A 163 -14.75 0.12 11.28
CA LYS A 163 -14.66 -1.28 11.66
C LYS A 163 -13.23 -1.82 11.68
N ILE A 164 -12.27 -0.94 12.00
CA ILE A 164 -10.87 -1.30 12.14
C ILE A 164 -10.63 -1.77 13.57
N THR A 165 -10.67 -3.08 13.77
CA THR A 165 -10.26 -3.77 14.99
C THR A 165 -8.73 -3.89 15.06
N LYS A 166 -8.15 -4.38 16.17
CA LYS A 166 -6.71 -4.63 16.22
C LYS A 166 -6.24 -5.64 15.17
N ALA A 167 -7.01 -6.70 14.92
CA ALA A 167 -6.70 -7.64 13.86
C ALA A 167 -6.70 -6.98 12.48
N ILE A 168 -7.74 -6.21 12.15
CA ILE A 168 -7.82 -5.46 10.90
C ILE A 168 -6.70 -4.42 10.81
N ALA A 169 -6.38 -3.72 11.90
CA ALA A 169 -5.27 -2.76 11.92
C ALA A 169 -3.92 -3.42 11.60
N ILE A 170 -3.65 -4.63 12.11
CA ILE A 170 -2.42 -5.38 11.77
C ILE A 170 -2.42 -5.76 10.29
N ILE A 171 -3.53 -6.28 9.77
CA ILE A 171 -3.68 -6.63 8.34
C ILE A 171 -3.44 -5.40 7.45
N LEU A 172 -4.06 -4.28 7.77
CA LEU A 172 -3.90 -3.04 7.00
C LEU A 172 -2.46 -2.51 7.08
N LEU A 173 -1.84 -2.49 8.26
CA LEU A 173 -0.46 -2.03 8.42
C LEU A 173 0.54 -2.93 7.71
N SER A 174 0.34 -4.27 7.71
CA SER A 174 1.21 -5.19 6.98
C SER A 174 1.24 -4.92 5.47
N HIS A 175 0.22 -4.24 4.95
CA HIS A 175 0.11 -3.81 3.56
C HIS A 175 0.56 -2.35 3.39
N TYR A 176 -0.05 -1.40 4.11
CA TYR A 176 0.18 0.03 3.89
C TYR A 176 1.61 0.50 4.18
N VAL A 177 2.34 -0.19 5.04
CA VAL A 177 3.78 0.09 5.20
C VAL A 177 4.56 -0.31 3.94
N GLY A 178 4.12 -1.34 3.21
CA GLY A 178 4.63 -1.63 1.87
C GLY A 178 4.26 -0.52 0.88
N ASP A 179 2.98 -0.16 0.81
CA ASP A 179 2.47 0.86 -0.11
C ASP A 179 3.23 2.19 0.00
N ILE A 180 3.39 2.72 1.20
CA ILE A 180 4.05 4.02 1.41
C ILE A 180 5.54 4.01 1.04
N HIS A 181 6.16 2.84 0.86
CA HIS A 181 7.53 2.69 0.37
C HIS A 181 7.61 2.44 -1.15
N GLN A 182 6.47 2.40 -1.84
CA GLN A 182 6.41 2.39 -3.29
C GLN A 182 6.24 3.83 -3.79
N PRO A 183 7.19 4.37 -4.58
CA PRO A 183 7.20 5.80 -4.93
C PRO A 183 5.90 6.31 -5.57
N LEU A 184 5.26 5.52 -6.42
CA LEU A 184 4.04 5.91 -7.12
C LEU A 184 2.76 5.76 -6.27
N HIS A 185 2.87 5.24 -5.05
CA HIS A 185 1.83 5.34 -4.03
C HIS A 185 1.90 6.62 -3.20
N VAL A 186 2.96 7.43 -3.41
CA VAL A 186 3.16 8.69 -2.70
C VAL A 186 3.04 9.89 -3.62
N GLY A 187 3.50 9.77 -4.86
CA GLY A 187 3.56 10.89 -5.79
C GLY A 187 2.93 10.63 -7.14
N ALA A 188 2.33 11.67 -7.70
CA ALA A 188 1.74 11.70 -9.04
C ALA A 188 2.19 12.95 -9.81
N GLU A 189 2.24 12.85 -11.14
CA GLU A 189 2.43 14.02 -12.00
C GLU A 189 1.08 14.60 -12.40
N TYR A 190 1.04 15.94 -12.51
CA TYR A 190 -0.17 16.69 -12.85
C TYR A 190 -0.01 17.43 -14.15
N PHE A 191 -1.04 17.40 -14.99
CA PHE A 191 -1.06 18.02 -16.30
C PHE A 191 -2.22 18.99 -16.46
N ASP A 192 -2.01 20.10 -17.19
CA ASP A 192 -3.11 20.98 -17.59
C ASP A 192 -3.92 20.41 -18.77
N ASN A 193 -4.98 21.12 -19.19
CA ASN A 193 -5.83 20.69 -20.30
C ASN A 193 -5.12 20.74 -21.67
N GLU A 194 -3.94 21.32 -21.76
CA GLU A 194 -3.09 21.35 -22.95
C GLU A 194 -2.05 20.22 -22.93
N GLY A 195 -1.98 19.44 -21.83
CA GLY A 195 -1.06 18.31 -21.66
C GLY A 195 0.34 18.70 -21.17
N HIS A 196 0.51 19.90 -20.62
CA HIS A 196 1.75 20.33 -20.01
C HIS A 196 1.74 20.03 -18.50
N ILE A 197 2.89 19.67 -17.95
CA ILE A 197 3.06 19.53 -16.49
C ILE A 197 2.68 20.87 -15.84
N ALA A 198 1.83 20.83 -14.82
CA ALA A 198 1.25 22.01 -14.21
C ALA A 198 1.04 21.87 -12.70
N ASP A 199 1.09 22.98 -11.99
CA ASP A 199 0.86 23.04 -10.56
C ASP A 199 -0.64 22.94 -10.23
N PRO A 200 -1.09 21.90 -9.52
CA PRO A 200 -2.50 21.76 -9.12
C PRO A 200 -2.96 22.80 -8.08
N ALA A 201 -2.04 23.51 -7.41
CA ALA A 201 -2.37 24.65 -6.57
C ALA A 201 -2.55 25.95 -7.39
N GLY A 202 -2.28 25.91 -8.70
CA GLY A 202 -2.42 27.00 -9.63
C GLY A 202 -3.87 27.37 -9.92
N LYS A 203 -4.07 28.31 -10.86
CA LYS A 203 -5.41 28.79 -11.25
C LYS A 203 -6.07 27.93 -12.33
N LYS A 204 -5.30 27.14 -13.07
CA LYS A 204 -5.80 26.26 -14.12
C LYS A 204 -6.18 24.89 -13.52
N PRO A 205 -7.27 24.28 -14.02
CA PRO A 205 -7.55 22.87 -13.69
C PRO A 205 -6.39 21.97 -14.13
N THR A 206 -6.08 20.98 -13.31
CA THR A 206 -5.08 19.96 -13.59
C THR A 206 -5.65 18.57 -13.40
N LEU A 207 -5.06 17.60 -14.04
CA LEU A 207 -5.47 16.20 -14.04
C LEU A 207 -4.27 15.35 -13.61
N PRO A 208 -4.42 14.44 -12.63
CA PRO A 208 -3.35 13.55 -12.20
C PRO A 208 -3.12 12.42 -13.20
N ASP A 209 -1.94 11.85 -13.17
CA ASP A 209 -1.62 10.57 -13.82
C ASP A 209 -1.95 9.35 -12.94
N GLU A 210 -2.62 9.57 -11.80
CA GLU A 210 -3.01 8.54 -10.83
C GLU A 210 -1.82 7.68 -10.37
N GLY A 211 -0.71 8.34 -9.99
CA GLY A 211 0.53 7.66 -9.62
C GLY A 211 1.08 6.77 -10.75
N GLY A 212 1.00 7.23 -12.00
CA GLY A 212 1.47 6.50 -13.18
C GLY A 212 0.54 5.39 -13.68
N ASN A 213 -0.66 5.22 -13.11
CA ASN A 213 -1.62 4.22 -13.59
C ASN A 213 -2.11 4.49 -15.00
N THR A 214 -2.13 5.75 -15.41
CA THR A 214 -2.59 6.19 -16.72
C THR A 214 -1.44 6.46 -17.71
N VAL A 215 -0.20 6.20 -17.30
CA VAL A 215 0.99 6.35 -18.14
C VAL A 215 1.46 5.00 -18.66
N GLY A 216 1.38 4.80 -19.97
CA GLY A 216 2.03 3.66 -20.64
C GLY A 216 3.55 3.79 -20.55
N LEU A 217 4.28 2.73 -20.23
CA LEU A 217 5.74 2.77 -20.11
C LEU A 217 6.43 2.10 -21.30
N HIS A 218 7.43 2.79 -21.85
CA HIS A 218 8.36 2.27 -22.85
C HIS A 218 9.79 2.33 -22.32
N LEU A 219 10.46 1.17 -22.27
CA LEU A 219 11.87 1.08 -21.85
C LEU A 219 12.79 1.06 -23.07
N VAL A 220 14.01 1.57 -22.89
CA VAL A 220 15.04 1.50 -23.94
C VAL A 220 15.38 0.04 -24.20
N GLY A 221 15.31 -0.38 -25.46
CA GLY A 221 15.56 -1.76 -25.88
C GLY A 221 14.31 -2.65 -25.93
N ASP A 222 13.14 -2.14 -25.61
CA ASP A 222 11.88 -2.83 -25.87
C ASP A 222 11.72 -3.07 -27.36
N PRO A 223 11.29 -4.27 -27.79
CA PRO A 223 11.09 -4.53 -29.20
C PRO A 223 9.98 -3.63 -29.74
N PRO A 224 10.09 -3.16 -31.00
CA PRO A 224 9.09 -2.30 -31.65
C PRO A 224 7.68 -2.89 -31.70
N SER A 225 7.53 -4.18 -31.37
CA SER A 225 6.29 -4.94 -31.38
C SER A 225 5.39 -4.72 -30.16
N GLY A 226 5.67 -3.75 -29.28
CA GLY A 226 4.79 -3.39 -28.18
C GLY A 226 4.55 -4.48 -27.13
N ARG A 227 5.42 -5.48 -27.01
CA ARG A 227 5.49 -6.31 -25.82
C ARG A 227 6.23 -5.53 -24.75
N LEU A 228 5.46 -4.73 -24.02
CA LEU A 228 5.89 -4.22 -22.75
C LEU A 228 6.24 -5.38 -21.82
N PRO A 229 7.10 -5.16 -20.79
CA PRO A 229 7.22 -6.05 -19.66
C PRO A 229 5.82 -6.43 -19.16
N HIS A 230 5.67 -7.39 -18.27
CA HIS A 230 4.38 -7.98 -17.86
C HIS A 230 3.28 -6.96 -17.52
N THR A 231 3.64 -5.70 -17.30
CA THR A 231 2.76 -4.58 -17.05
C THR A 231 2.75 -3.58 -18.21
N LYS A 232 1.59 -2.94 -18.42
CA LYS A 232 1.39 -2.00 -19.52
C LYS A 232 1.54 -0.54 -19.13
N ASN A 233 1.60 -0.23 -17.83
CA ASN A 233 1.70 1.12 -17.32
C ASN A 233 2.84 1.28 -16.32
N LEU A 234 3.20 2.53 -16.05
CA LEU A 234 4.29 2.91 -15.18
C LEU A 234 4.06 2.37 -13.75
N HIS A 235 2.88 2.54 -13.19
CA HIS A 235 2.55 2.05 -11.85
C HIS A 235 2.77 0.55 -11.70
N GLY A 236 2.16 -0.25 -12.60
CA GLY A 236 2.31 -1.69 -12.58
C GLY A 236 3.75 -2.17 -12.81
N PHE A 237 4.57 -1.42 -13.56
CA PHE A 237 5.99 -1.72 -13.69
C PHE A 237 6.72 -1.63 -12.33
N TRP A 238 6.44 -0.59 -11.54
CA TRP A 238 7.00 -0.44 -10.20
C TRP A 238 6.48 -1.50 -9.23
N ASP A 239 5.23 -1.93 -9.36
CA ASP A 239 4.62 -2.93 -8.49
C ASP A 239 5.09 -4.36 -8.76
N LEU A 240 5.31 -4.71 -10.03
CA LEU A 240 5.52 -6.10 -10.45
C LEU A 240 6.88 -6.34 -11.08
N ASP A 241 7.24 -5.58 -12.13
CA ASP A 241 8.42 -5.90 -12.92
C ASP A 241 9.72 -5.65 -12.14
N THR A 242 9.77 -4.57 -11.37
CA THR A 242 10.91 -4.25 -10.50
C THR A 242 11.09 -5.25 -9.37
N VAL A 243 9.98 -5.72 -8.75
CA VAL A 243 10.02 -6.77 -7.72
C VAL A 243 10.44 -8.11 -8.33
N ASN A 244 9.89 -8.47 -9.49
CA ASN A 244 10.24 -9.70 -10.20
C ASN A 244 11.71 -9.71 -10.64
N ALA A 245 12.30 -8.54 -10.95
CA ALA A 245 13.72 -8.43 -11.27
C ALA A 245 14.64 -8.85 -10.12
N LEU A 246 14.16 -8.86 -8.88
CA LEU A 246 14.91 -9.34 -7.70
C LEU A 246 14.90 -10.85 -7.53
N LEU A 247 14.08 -11.56 -8.31
CA LEU A 247 13.82 -12.99 -8.20
C LEU A 247 14.31 -13.75 -9.44
N PRO A 248 14.45 -15.08 -9.37
CA PRO A 248 14.82 -15.86 -10.54
C PRO A 248 13.86 -15.64 -11.70
N GLN A 249 14.40 -15.33 -12.87
CA GLN A 249 13.62 -15.17 -14.08
C GLN A 249 13.11 -16.52 -14.56
N VAL A 250 11.80 -16.65 -14.72
CA VAL A 250 11.15 -17.88 -15.18
C VAL A 250 10.35 -17.59 -16.46
N PRO A 251 10.37 -18.49 -17.46
CA PRO A 251 9.61 -18.29 -18.68
C PRO A 251 8.10 -18.19 -18.41
N ASP A 252 7.40 -17.29 -19.10
CA ASP A 252 5.93 -17.16 -19.01
C ASP A 252 5.20 -18.42 -19.43
N THR A 253 5.83 -19.24 -20.28
CA THR A 253 5.32 -20.54 -20.73
C THR A 253 5.38 -21.62 -19.65
N MET A 254 6.09 -21.37 -18.54
CA MET A 254 6.20 -22.33 -17.44
C MET A 254 4.84 -22.49 -16.74
N PRO A 255 4.38 -23.74 -16.46
CA PRO A 255 3.17 -23.98 -15.68
C PRO A 255 3.19 -23.27 -14.33
N LYS A 256 2.03 -22.76 -13.90
CA LYS A 256 1.88 -21.94 -12.69
C LYS A 256 2.48 -22.60 -11.44
N GLU A 257 2.23 -23.87 -11.26
CA GLU A 257 2.71 -24.66 -10.10
C GLU A 257 4.23 -24.78 -10.07
N GLN A 258 4.85 -24.98 -11.25
CA GLN A 258 6.31 -25.04 -11.36
C GLN A 258 6.96 -23.66 -11.14
N ARG A 259 6.30 -22.60 -11.60
CA ARG A 259 6.73 -21.22 -11.36
C ARG A 259 6.76 -20.91 -9.87
N TYR A 260 5.68 -21.19 -9.15
CA TYR A 260 5.63 -20.97 -7.71
C TYR A 260 6.65 -21.82 -6.94
N ALA A 261 6.88 -23.06 -7.36
CA ALA A 261 7.90 -23.92 -6.75
C ALA A 261 9.33 -23.34 -6.84
N LEU A 262 9.60 -22.48 -7.80
CA LEU A 262 10.89 -21.77 -7.94
C LEU A 262 10.89 -20.40 -7.26
N ILE A 263 9.80 -19.65 -7.38
CA ILE A 263 9.70 -18.26 -6.89
C ILE A 263 9.55 -18.22 -5.37
N ASP A 264 8.70 -19.07 -4.77
CA ASP A 264 8.43 -19.00 -3.34
C ASP A 264 9.67 -19.25 -2.46
N PRO A 265 10.51 -20.27 -2.71
CA PRO A 265 11.76 -20.42 -1.97
C PRO A 265 12.74 -19.26 -2.17
N ALA A 266 12.83 -18.72 -3.40
CA ALA A 266 13.71 -17.59 -3.69
C ALA A 266 13.25 -16.32 -2.98
N LYS A 267 11.94 -16.04 -2.96
CA LYS A 267 11.31 -14.94 -2.22
C LYS A 267 11.64 -15.05 -0.72
N LYS A 268 11.47 -16.23 -0.12
CA LYS A 268 11.81 -16.47 1.30
C LYS A 268 13.28 -16.27 1.58
N THR A 269 14.15 -16.76 0.69
CA THR A 269 15.60 -16.55 0.83
C THR A 269 15.96 -15.06 0.79
N LEU A 270 15.38 -14.31 -0.14
CA LEU A 270 15.59 -12.87 -0.25
C LEU A 270 15.11 -12.14 1.01
N ALA A 271 13.89 -12.44 1.48
CA ALA A 271 13.34 -11.85 2.69
C ALA A 271 14.18 -12.17 3.92
N HIS A 272 14.65 -13.42 4.06
CA HIS A 272 15.56 -13.83 5.12
C HIS A 272 16.87 -13.04 5.10
N GLN A 273 17.52 -12.90 3.94
CA GLN A 273 18.73 -12.09 3.82
C GLN A 273 18.49 -10.64 4.25
N MET A 274 17.39 -10.06 3.82
CA MET A 274 16.98 -8.70 4.21
C MET A 274 16.66 -8.58 5.70
N ALA A 275 16.07 -9.59 6.32
CA ALA A 275 15.80 -9.59 7.76
C ALA A 275 17.07 -9.67 8.61
N MET A 276 18.12 -10.35 8.10
CA MET A 276 19.40 -10.53 8.82
C MET A 276 20.35 -9.34 8.66
N GLU A 277 20.21 -8.52 7.64
CA GLU A 277 21.03 -7.34 7.38
C GLU A 277 20.25 -6.07 7.75
N GLU A 278 20.83 -5.19 8.58
CA GLU A 278 20.18 -3.92 8.91
C GLU A 278 20.24 -2.96 7.71
N PRO A 279 19.07 -2.49 7.18
CA PRO A 279 19.09 -1.57 6.06
C PRO A 279 19.64 -0.19 6.47
N LYS A 280 20.24 0.51 5.52
CA LYS A 280 20.68 1.88 5.74
C LYS A 280 19.49 2.81 5.91
N ASP A 281 19.66 3.84 6.73
CA ASP A 281 18.73 4.97 6.88
C ASP A 281 17.26 4.59 7.11
N TRP A 282 17.00 3.40 7.65
CA TRP A 282 15.64 2.94 7.93
C TRP A 282 15.01 3.59 9.15
N ARG A 283 15.87 3.99 10.12
CA ARG A 283 15.40 4.58 11.39
C ARG A 283 15.12 6.05 11.21
N LEU A 284 13.92 6.45 11.61
CA LEU A 284 13.62 7.86 11.76
C LEU A 284 14.38 8.45 12.97
N PRO A 285 14.66 9.76 12.97
CA PRO A 285 15.21 10.45 14.13
C PRO A 285 14.36 10.20 15.38
N SER A 286 15.00 10.00 16.53
CA SER A 286 14.33 9.61 17.80
C SER A 286 13.31 10.63 18.32
N ASN A 287 13.36 11.86 17.85
CA ASN A 287 12.41 12.93 18.17
C ASN A 287 11.15 12.92 17.29
N VAL A 288 11.07 12.11 16.24
CA VAL A 288 9.86 11.96 15.42
C VAL A 288 8.84 11.16 16.21
N PRO A 289 7.66 11.71 16.53
CA PRO A 289 6.64 10.97 17.24
C PRO A 289 6.00 9.91 16.32
N LEU A 290 5.55 8.79 16.89
CA LEU A 290 4.98 7.66 16.14
C LEU A 290 3.83 8.06 15.22
N ALA A 291 3.01 9.05 15.62
CA ALA A 291 1.93 9.59 14.81
C ALA A 291 2.39 10.33 13.52
N LYS A 292 3.70 10.62 13.42
CA LYS A 292 4.31 11.30 12.26
C LYS A 292 5.20 10.38 11.42
N TYR A 293 5.23 9.08 11.71
CA TYR A 293 6.07 8.14 10.96
C TYR A 293 5.69 8.06 9.49
N ALA A 294 4.40 7.92 9.19
CA ALA A 294 3.92 7.84 7.81
C ALA A 294 4.23 9.12 7.01
N GLU A 295 4.06 10.30 7.62
CA GLU A 295 4.41 11.58 6.98
C GLU A 295 5.92 11.66 6.70
N ALA A 296 6.77 11.27 7.67
CA ALA A 296 8.21 11.26 7.48
C ALA A 296 8.66 10.25 6.41
N TRP A 297 8.01 9.08 6.32
CA TRP A 297 8.29 8.11 5.26
C TRP A 297 7.85 8.63 3.90
N ALA A 298 6.68 9.28 3.80
CA ALA A 298 6.25 9.92 2.58
C ALA A 298 7.24 11.02 2.12
N ASP A 299 7.77 11.82 3.05
CA ASP A 299 8.80 12.83 2.77
C ASP A 299 10.11 12.22 2.22
N GLU A 300 10.49 11.02 2.70
CA GLU A 300 11.65 10.29 2.18
C GLU A 300 11.41 9.70 0.79
N ILE A 301 10.18 9.27 0.49
CA ILE A 301 9.80 8.63 -0.76
C ILE A 301 9.52 9.64 -1.88
N LEU A 302 9.00 10.82 -1.56
CA LEU A 302 8.61 11.83 -2.54
C LEU A 302 9.73 12.24 -3.53
N PRO A 303 11.00 12.44 -3.12
CA PRO A 303 12.09 12.67 -4.06
C PRO A 303 12.29 11.50 -5.05
N ILE A 304 12.05 10.26 -4.62
CA ILE A 304 12.18 9.07 -5.47
C ILE A 304 11.01 9.03 -6.47
N ALA A 305 9.80 9.35 -6.02
CA ALA A 305 8.63 9.48 -6.90
C ALA A 305 8.85 10.55 -7.97
N ARG A 306 9.44 11.68 -7.59
CA ARG A 306 9.85 12.73 -8.54
C ARG A 306 10.86 12.19 -9.56
N GLU A 307 11.94 11.54 -9.12
CA GLU A 307 12.94 10.97 -10.02
C GLU A 307 12.33 9.90 -10.95
N ALA A 308 11.32 9.13 -10.48
CA ALA A 308 10.62 8.15 -11.30
C ALA A 308 9.91 8.79 -12.50
N HIS A 309 9.39 10.01 -12.33
CA HIS A 309 8.77 10.78 -13.42
C HIS A 309 9.82 11.57 -14.24
N GLU A 310 10.80 12.19 -13.61
CA GLU A 310 11.85 12.99 -14.28
C GLU A 310 12.76 12.17 -15.21
N ARG A 311 12.85 10.85 -15.00
CA ARG A 311 13.56 9.92 -15.89
C ARG A 311 12.76 9.52 -17.12
N LEU A 312 11.55 10.07 -17.29
CA LEU A 312 10.68 9.82 -18.43
C LEU A 312 10.47 11.06 -19.27
N VAL A 313 10.38 10.85 -20.58
CA VAL A 313 9.82 11.84 -21.50
C VAL A 313 8.37 11.49 -21.76
N PHE A 314 7.46 12.38 -21.38
CA PHE A 314 6.04 12.18 -21.63
C PHE A 314 5.69 12.53 -23.08
N LYS A 315 5.03 11.59 -23.76
CA LYS A 315 4.51 11.71 -25.13
C LYS A 315 3.04 11.39 -25.19
N ASP A 316 2.40 11.81 -26.27
CA ASP A 316 0.98 11.55 -26.53
C ASP A 316 0.06 11.87 -25.34
N VAL A 317 0.39 12.95 -24.63
CA VAL A 317 -0.36 13.38 -23.45
C VAL A 317 -1.76 13.83 -23.87
N LYS A 318 -2.78 13.14 -23.34
CA LYS A 318 -4.22 13.37 -23.65
C LYS A 318 -4.98 13.63 -22.35
N PRO A 319 -5.29 14.89 -22.04
CA PRO A 319 -6.19 15.22 -20.94
C PRO A 319 -7.60 14.71 -21.21
N LEU A 320 -8.20 14.10 -20.17
CA LEU A 320 -9.58 13.56 -20.17
C LEU A 320 -10.37 14.20 -19.02
N PRO A 321 -10.77 15.49 -19.12
CA PRO A 321 -11.38 16.22 -18.01
C PRO A 321 -12.70 15.61 -17.49
N GLN A 322 -13.44 14.88 -18.34
CA GLN A 322 -14.68 14.20 -17.93
C GLN A 322 -14.41 12.95 -17.09
N GLU A 323 -13.20 12.43 -17.13
CA GLU A 323 -12.76 11.25 -16.38
C GLU A 323 -11.82 11.64 -15.22
N ASP A 324 -11.57 12.94 -15.05
CA ASP A 324 -10.70 13.53 -14.03
C ASP A 324 -9.26 12.97 -14.05
N ARG A 325 -8.73 12.65 -15.24
CA ARG A 325 -7.40 12.07 -15.44
C ARG A 325 -6.75 12.46 -16.77
N VAL A 326 -5.46 12.17 -16.86
CA VAL A 326 -4.68 12.26 -18.12
C VAL A 326 -4.26 10.85 -18.55
N VAL A 327 -4.07 10.64 -19.84
CA VAL A 327 -3.41 9.44 -20.40
C VAL A 327 -2.17 9.91 -21.14
N ALA A 328 -1.04 9.23 -20.92
CA ALA A 328 0.23 9.56 -21.56
C ALA A 328 1.06 8.30 -21.85
N THR A 329 2.12 8.47 -22.62
CA THR A 329 3.20 7.48 -22.77
C THR A 329 4.46 8.06 -22.15
N GLY A 330 5.10 7.32 -21.23
CA GLY A 330 6.41 7.62 -20.65
C GLY A 330 7.49 6.83 -21.36
N GLU A 331 8.41 7.51 -22.04
CA GLU A 331 9.62 6.88 -22.58
C GLU A 331 10.77 7.07 -21.62
N ALA A 332 11.40 5.97 -21.20
CA ALA A 332 12.53 6.03 -20.29
C ALA A 332 13.76 6.59 -21.03
N GLU A 333 14.39 7.61 -20.45
CA GLU A 333 15.66 8.14 -20.89
C GLU A 333 16.80 7.66 -19.98
N GLU A 334 17.99 7.48 -20.57
CA GLU A 334 19.20 7.35 -19.78
C GLU A 334 19.51 8.72 -19.14
N LYS A 335 19.64 8.74 -17.81
CA LYS A 335 19.99 9.99 -17.11
C LYS A 335 21.40 10.43 -17.50
N PRO A 336 21.60 11.63 -18.06
CA PRO A 336 22.90 12.03 -18.62
C PRO A 336 24.01 12.23 -17.60
N ALA A 337 23.70 12.33 -16.31
CA ALA A 337 24.66 12.67 -15.27
C ALA A 337 24.81 11.59 -14.20
N GLY A 338 25.95 10.94 -14.17
CA GLY A 338 26.53 10.26 -12.99
C GLY A 338 26.07 8.86 -12.69
N ASP A 339 24.84 8.48 -12.97
CA ASP A 339 24.34 7.11 -12.85
C ASP A 339 23.97 6.58 -14.23
N HIS A 340 24.86 5.78 -14.83
CA HIS A 340 24.67 5.17 -16.16
C HIS A 340 23.69 3.99 -16.14
N SER A 341 22.93 3.77 -15.06
CA SER A 341 21.94 2.70 -14.99
C SER A 341 20.73 2.99 -15.86
N SER A 342 20.22 1.96 -16.54
CA SER A 342 18.91 2.02 -17.18
C SER A 342 17.79 2.29 -16.17
N TYR A 343 16.64 2.74 -16.65
CA TYR A 343 15.45 2.94 -15.80
C TYR A 343 15.09 1.67 -15.01
N ALA A 344 15.15 0.52 -15.68
CA ALA A 344 14.83 -0.78 -15.06
C ALA A 344 15.85 -1.17 -13.96
N GLU A 345 17.15 -0.97 -14.20
CA GLU A 345 18.18 -1.28 -13.19
C GLU A 345 18.09 -0.35 -11.99
N TRP A 346 17.87 0.94 -12.24
CA TRP A 346 17.70 1.94 -11.18
C TRP A 346 16.47 1.64 -10.33
N SER A 347 15.30 1.45 -10.95
CA SER A 347 14.05 1.19 -10.24
C SER A 347 14.07 -0.13 -9.45
N ALA A 348 14.67 -1.20 -10.00
CA ALA A 348 14.84 -2.47 -9.28
C ALA A 348 15.75 -2.31 -8.04
N ARG A 349 16.82 -1.50 -8.14
CA ARG A 349 17.68 -1.19 -6.99
C ARG A 349 16.91 -0.41 -5.91
N VAL A 350 16.17 0.62 -6.29
CA VAL A 350 15.31 1.40 -5.39
C VAL A 350 14.29 0.50 -4.69
N VAL A 351 13.56 -0.31 -5.45
CA VAL A 351 12.55 -1.21 -4.88
C VAL A 351 13.17 -2.22 -3.91
N ARG A 352 14.35 -2.76 -4.21
CA ARG A 352 15.07 -3.62 -3.28
C ARG A 352 15.35 -2.91 -1.95
N GLU A 353 15.81 -1.67 -1.98
CA GLU A 353 16.13 -0.87 -0.79
C GLU A 353 14.86 -0.54 0.01
N GLU A 354 13.79 -0.15 -0.67
CA GLU A 354 12.54 0.25 -0.03
C GLU A 354 11.76 -0.94 0.56
N LEU A 355 11.73 -2.10 -0.10
CA LEU A 355 11.19 -3.34 0.48
C LEU A 355 11.94 -3.73 1.77
N HIS A 356 13.28 -3.59 1.75
CA HIS A 356 14.12 -3.90 2.91
C HIS A 356 13.79 -2.97 4.09
N LYS A 357 13.74 -1.65 3.86
CA LYS A 357 13.35 -0.67 4.89
C LYS A 357 11.92 -0.93 5.39
N ALA A 358 10.96 -1.16 4.47
CA ALA A 358 9.57 -1.38 4.81
C ALA A 358 9.37 -2.55 5.78
N GLY A 359 10.04 -3.68 5.55
CA GLY A 359 9.94 -4.84 6.45
C GLY A 359 10.46 -4.56 7.86
N TRP A 360 11.60 -3.87 8.00
CA TRP A 360 12.15 -3.46 9.29
C TRP A 360 11.27 -2.40 9.98
N ARG A 361 10.76 -1.43 9.23
CA ARG A 361 9.85 -0.39 9.73
C ARG A 361 8.52 -0.97 10.20
N LEU A 362 7.99 -1.98 9.51
CA LEU A 362 6.77 -2.69 9.91
C LEU A 362 6.96 -3.39 11.25
N ALA A 363 8.07 -4.10 11.45
CA ALA A 363 8.38 -4.75 12.71
C ALA A 363 8.53 -3.73 13.87
N ASP A 364 9.30 -2.67 13.67
CA ASP A 364 9.49 -1.58 14.66
C ASP A 364 8.16 -0.89 15.01
N LEU A 365 7.30 -0.66 14.00
CA LEU A 365 5.98 -0.08 14.21
C LEU A 365 5.10 -0.95 15.12
N PHE A 366 5.10 -2.27 14.93
CA PHE A 366 4.38 -3.19 15.79
C PHE A 366 4.96 -3.25 17.20
N GLU A 367 6.28 -3.29 17.34
CA GLU A 367 6.93 -3.26 18.66
C GLU A 367 6.53 -2.00 19.46
N LYS A 368 6.58 -0.83 18.83
CA LYS A 368 6.20 0.44 19.47
C LYS A 368 4.70 0.55 19.76
N SER A 369 3.86 -0.10 18.93
CA SER A 369 2.41 0.02 19.05
C SER A 369 1.80 -0.95 20.06
N LEU A 370 2.27 -2.21 20.12
CA LEU A 370 1.69 -3.24 20.98
C LEU A 370 2.26 -3.22 22.39
N THR A 371 3.57 -2.98 22.58
CA THR A 371 4.18 -2.86 23.92
C THR A 371 3.63 -1.69 24.73
N ALA A 372 3.30 -0.57 24.07
CA ALA A 372 2.67 0.58 24.71
C ALA A 372 1.24 0.27 25.23
N SER A 373 0.52 -0.66 24.61
CA SER A 373 -0.81 -1.10 25.04
C SER A 373 -0.75 -1.92 26.33
N GLU A 374 0.26 -2.78 26.50
CA GLU A 374 0.45 -3.58 27.72
C GLU A 374 0.86 -2.73 28.93
N ALA A 375 1.63 -1.66 28.73
CA ALA A 375 2.03 -0.74 29.79
C ALA A 375 0.83 0.01 30.39
N LYS A 376 -0.18 0.35 29.58
CA LYS A 376 -1.43 0.99 30.05
C LYS A 376 -2.31 0.05 30.87
N THR A 377 -2.38 -1.23 30.48
CA THR A 377 -3.17 -2.24 31.19
C THR A 377 -2.58 -2.52 32.58
N LYS A 378 -1.26 -2.53 32.72
CA LYS A 378 -0.57 -2.68 34.03
C LYS A 378 -0.67 -1.44 34.93
N GLY A 379 -0.79 -0.25 34.37
CA GLY A 379 -0.99 1.00 35.12
C GLY A 379 -2.42 1.19 35.66
N ALA A 380 -3.41 0.51 35.07
CA ALA A 380 -4.81 0.59 35.51
C ALA A 380 -5.18 -0.40 36.63
N THR A 381 -4.30 -1.35 36.96
CA THR A 381 -4.50 -2.36 38.02
C THR A 381 -3.70 -2.06 39.29
N SER A 382 -3.41 -0.79 39.62
CA SER A 382 -2.91 -0.44 40.94
C SER A 382 -4.06 -0.59 41.95
N PRO A 383 -3.96 -1.43 42.98
CA PRO A 383 -5.07 -1.62 43.91
C PRO A 383 -5.27 -0.33 44.72
N ALA A 384 -6.50 0.14 44.75
CA ALA A 384 -6.93 1.15 45.69
C ALA A 384 -6.59 0.64 47.11
N GLY A 385 -5.74 1.39 47.82
CA GLY A 385 -5.32 1.06 49.18
C GLY A 385 -6.54 0.87 50.08
N ASP A 386 -6.46 -0.17 50.91
CA ASP A 386 -7.39 -0.48 51.98
C ASP A 386 -7.67 0.75 52.86
N ALA A 387 -8.84 1.37 52.66
CA ALA A 387 -9.41 2.31 53.59
C ALA A 387 -9.98 1.49 54.76
N LYS A 388 -9.31 1.47 55.94
CA LYS A 388 -9.85 0.99 57.20
C LYS A 388 -11.18 1.71 57.51
N PRO A 389 -12.22 0.98 57.94
CA PRO A 389 -13.45 1.63 58.40
C PRO A 389 -13.19 2.31 59.75
N SER A 390 -13.43 3.61 59.82
CA SER A 390 -13.46 4.36 61.08
C SER A 390 -14.74 3.99 61.84
N VAL A 391 -14.56 3.40 63.03
CA VAL A 391 -15.60 3.13 64.01
C VAL A 391 -15.94 4.43 64.75
N SER A 392 -17.18 4.92 64.59
CA SER A 392 -17.73 6.00 65.40
C SER A 392 -18.21 5.43 66.74
N PRO A 393 -17.93 6.07 67.90
CA PRO A 393 -18.49 5.62 69.18
C PRO A 393 -19.92 6.07 69.35
N ALA A 394 -20.72 5.16 69.94
CA ALA A 394 -22.11 5.37 70.28
C ALA A 394 -22.26 6.34 71.47
N PRO A 395 -23.39 7.10 71.56
CA PRO A 395 -23.70 7.89 72.74
C PRO A 395 -24.23 7.02 73.87
N THR A 396 -23.72 7.23 75.08
CA THR A 396 -24.21 6.66 76.33
C THR A 396 -25.18 7.64 77.03
N PRO A 397 -26.01 7.17 77.96
CA PRO A 397 -27.38 7.58 78.24
C PRO A 397 -27.54 8.87 79.03
#